data_a0032f69461909a4ef82b936cc3a2f91
#
_entry.id   a0032f69461909a4ef82b936cc3a2f91
#
_cell.length_a   1.000
_cell.length_b   1.000
_cell.length_c   1.000
_cell.angle_alpha   90.00
_cell.angle_beta   90.00
_cell.angle_gamma   90.00
#
_symmetry.space_group_name_H-M   'P 1'
#
loop_
_entity.id
_entity.type
_entity.pdbx_description
1 polymer ?
#
loop_
_entity_poly.entity_id
_entity_poly.type
_entity_poly.pdbx_seq_one_letter_code
_entity_poly.pdbx_strand_id
1 'polypeptide(L)'
;VARNTVRAALSSDRPPKYQRAPRGSVADAFEPQIRALLQEWPKMPAPVVAQKIGWPYSMSPLKKRLAAIRPEYVGIDPVDRVVYEPGQVTQCDLWFPEPRVPVAAGQERVLPVLVLTLGFSRFLTATMIPSRQAGDILSGMWELIGGIGRVTKTLVWDRESAIGGTGRVSAPAAAFAGTLATKITLAPPRDPEFKGLVERNNRFLETSFLPGRLFTSPADFNTQLGEWLERANARTVRSIQGRPVDLLETDYLSMLPLPPVAPQIGLNHRIRLGRDYYVRVDAVDYSVDPRVIGRFVDVTASPDKVTVFCEGQVVARHHRSWAKHGVITDSAHAATAAQMRRALSAQRQKRQAATRHHADGHAVGLRALPDYDALFGVDFTNPTEKVSNT
;
A
#
# COMPACT_ATOMS: atom_id res chain seq x y z
N VAL A 1 35.79 -40.18 41.83
CA VAL A 1 36.04 -38.78 42.06
C VAL A 1 37.38 -38.59 42.69
N ALA A 2 38.28 -37.73 42.16
CA ALA A 2 39.64 -37.60 42.67
C ALA A 2 39.60 -36.99 44.10
N ARG A 3 40.44 -37.58 45.04
CA ARG A 3 40.50 -37.17 46.44
C ARG A 3 40.71 -35.71 46.70
N ASN A 4 41.38 -34.97 45.76
CA ASN A 4 41.59 -33.56 45.80
C ASN A 4 40.32 -32.74 45.47
N THR A 5 39.43 -33.27 44.62
CA THR A 5 38.12 -32.64 44.28
C THR A 5 37.19 -32.70 45.49
N VAL A 6 37.19 -33.82 46.22
CA VAL A 6 36.37 -33.95 47.46
C VAL A 6 36.89 -33.02 48.54
N ARG A 7 38.23 -32.92 48.76
CA ARG A 7 38.81 -31.95 49.72
C ARG A 7 38.51 -30.48 49.37
N ALA A 8 38.62 -30.12 48.10
CA ALA A 8 38.30 -28.75 47.66
C ALA A 8 36.81 -28.41 47.83
N ALA A 9 35.93 -29.40 47.62
CA ALA A 9 34.49 -29.21 47.83
C ALA A 9 34.12 -29.09 49.32
N LEU A 10 34.82 -29.83 50.20
CA LEU A 10 34.61 -29.76 51.66
C LEU A 10 35.20 -28.50 52.31
N SER A 11 36.18 -27.86 51.69
CA SER A 11 36.81 -26.63 52.19
C SER A 11 36.21 -25.34 51.61
N SER A 12 35.16 -25.44 50.82
CA SER A 12 34.54 -24.28 50.17
C SER A 12 33.06 -24.19 50.51
N ASP A 13 32.58 -23.04 50.97
CA ASP A 13 31.15 -22.73 51.23
C ASP A 13 30.34 -22.56 49.94
N ARG A 14 30.97 -22.65 48.78
CA ARG A 14 30.32 -22.51 47.46
C ARG A 14 30.87 -23.57 46.50
N PRO A 15 30.05 -24.08 45.56
CA PRO A 15 30.52 -24.99 44.52
C PRO A 15 31.69 -24.38 43.75
N PRO A 16 32.81 -25.14 43.54
CA PRO A 16 33.95 -24.60 42.81
C PRO A 16 33.55 -24.23 41.38
N LYS A 17 33.68 -22.95 41.03
CA LYS A 17 33.51 -22.52 39.66
C LYS A 17 34.77 -22.86 38.88
N TYR A 18 34.63 -23.73 37.90
CA TYR A 18 35.70 -24.03 36.97
C TYR A 18 36.05 -22.78 36.17
N GLN A 19 37.18 -22.16 36.49
CA GLN A 19 37.72 -21.02 35.73
C GLN A 19 38.83 -21.54 34.81
N ARG A 20 38.50 -21.62 33.52
CA ARG A 20 39.52 -21.91 32.52
C ARG A 20 40.28 -20.62 32.21
N ALA A 21 41.60 -20.64 32.20
CA ALA A 21 42.39 -19.51 31.75
C ALA A 21 41.94 -19.07 30.34
N PRO A 22 41.73 -17.79 30.07
CA PRO A 22 41.31 -17.29 28.75
C PRO A 22 42.35 -17.75 27.72
N ARG A 23 41.91 -18.54 26.73
CA ARG A 23 42.74 -18.80 25.55
C ARG A 23 42.67 -17.58 24.64
N GLY A 24 43.81 -17.10 24.16
CA GLY A 24 43.91 -16.05 23.18
C GLY A 24 43.06 -16.36 21.93
N SER A 25 42.52 -15.35 21.30
CA SER A 25 41.76 -15.46 20.07
C SER A 25 42.65 -15.17 18.86
N VAL A 26 42.40 -15.86 17.74
CA VAL A 26 43.06 -15.52 16.45
C VAL A 26 42.77 -14.07 16.04
N ALA A 27 41.76 -13.45 16.61
CA ALA A 27 41.44 -12.04 16.37
C ALA A 27 42.34 -11.06 17.14
N ASP A 28 43.09 -11.54 18.16
CA ASP A 28 43.94 -10.67 18.98
C ASP A 28 45.10 -10.06 18.16
N ALA A 29 45.64 -10.81 17.20
CA ALA A 29 46.71 -10.32 16.31
C ALA A 29 46.19 -9.18 15.35
N PHE A 30 44.92 -9.11 15.08
CA PHE A 30 44.30 -8.14 14.20
C PHE A 30 43.62 -6.98 14.96
N GLU A 31 43.63 -7.01 16.28
CA GLU A 31 42.95 -6.02 17.13
C GLU A 31 43.39 -4.58 16.84
N PRO A 32 44.68 -4.24 16.67
CA PRO A 32 45.07 -2.89 16.34
C PRO A 32 44.47 -2.37 15.03
N GLN A 33 44.41 -3.21 14.00
CA GLN A 33 43.82 -2.87 12.71
C GLN A 33 42.28 -2.72 12.81
N ILE A 34 41.63 -3.60 13.59
CA ILE A 34 40.20 -3.52 13.88
C ILE A 34 39.90 -2.20 14.59
N ARG A 35 40.66 -1.84 15.61
CA ARG A 35 40.49 -0.60 16.38
C ARG A 35 40.67 0.64 15.51
N ALA A 36 41.68 0.69 14.65
CA ALA A 36 41.88 1.79 13.71
C ALA A 36 40.68 1.98 12.77
N LEU A 37 40.15 0.91 12.23
CA LEU A 37 38.95 0.96 11.38
C LEU A 37 37.71 1.40 12.14
N LEU A 38 37.50 0.93 13.38
CA LEU A 38 36.35 1.31 14.19
C LEU A 38 36.44 2.73 14.70
N GLN A 39 37.63 3.32 14.85
CA GLN A 39 37.78 4.69 15.22
C GLN A 39 37.29 5.66 14.12
N GLU A 40 37.53 5.30 12.86
CA GLU A 40 37.05 6.08 11.71
C GLU A 40 35.62 5.74 11.31
N TRP A 41 35.28 4.44 11.34
CA TRP A 41 33.96 3.92 10.98
C TRP A 41 33.36 2.96 12.04
N PRO A 42 32.83 3.48 13.15
CA PRO A 42 32.35 2.65 14.28
C PRO A 42 31.31 1.58 13.93
N LYS A 43 30.47 1.84 12.91
CA LYS A 43 29.38 0.96 12.45
C LYS A 43 29.78 0.07 11.27
N MET A 44 31.06 0.02 10.85
CA MET A 44 31.50 -0.77 9.70
C MET A 44 31.08 -2.25 9.84
N PRO A 45 30.40 -2.84 8.83
CA PRO A 45 29.96 -4.24 8.88
C PRO A 45 31.14 -5.23 8.99
N ALA A 46 30.96 -6.33 9.72
CA ALA A 46 32.01 -7.33 9.90
C ALA A 46 32.62 -7.89 8.59
N PRO A 47 31.88 -8.14 7.52
CA PRO A 47 32.47 -8.57 6.24
C PRO A 47 33.40 -7.52 5.62
N VAL A 48 33.05 -6.23 5.76
CA VAL A 48 33.90 -5.14 5.25
C VAL A 48 35.17 -5.00 6.08
N VAL A 49 35.07 -5.11 7.40
CA VAL A 49 36.25 -5.15 8.28
C VAL A 49 37.15 -6.33 7.89
N ALA A 50 36.61 -7.55 7.70
CA ALA A 50 37.34 -8.71 7.27
C ALA A 50 38.12 -8.48 5.97
N GLN A 51 37.45 -7.88 4.98
CA GLN A 51 38.08 -7.54 3.68
C GLN A 51 39.24 -6.55 3.86
N LYS A 52 39.03 -5.51 4.68
CA LYS A 52 40.00 -4.42 4.90
C LYS A 52 41.27 -4.89 5.63
N ILE A 53 41.14 -5.83 6.60
CA ILE A 53 42.28 -6.36 7.36
C ILE A 53 42.87 -7.64 6.76
N GLY A 54 42.38 -8.12 5.60
CA GLY A 54 42.84 -9.36 5.01
C GLY A 54 42.55 -10.59 5.89
N TRP A 55 41.37 -10.68 6.52
CA TRP A 55 40.99 -11.70 7.48
C TRP A 55 41.00 -13.13 6.88
N PRO A 56 41.91 -14.04 7.28
CA PRO A 56 42.05 -15.34 6.66
C PRO A 56 41.24 -16.47 7.34
N TYR A 57 40.54 -16.16 8.44
CA TYR A 57 39.84 -17.17 9.26
C TYR A 57 38.32 -17.11 9.07
N SER A 58 37.61 -18.02 9.75
CA SER A 58 36.15 -17.98 9.80
C SER A 58 35.64 -16.66 10.42
N MET A 59 34.42 -16.22 10.03
CA MET A 59 33.85 -14.94 10.51
C MET A 59 33.51 -14.93 12.01
N SER A 60 33.33 -16.08 12.65
CA SER A 60 32.86 -16.16 14.04
C SER A 60 33.79 -15.49 15.06
N PRO A 61 35.13 -15.72 15.07
CA PRO A 61 36.03 -15.02 15.97
C PRO A 61 36.06 -13.54 15.76
N LEU A 62 36.03 -13.08 14.48
CA LEU A 62 36.01 -11.66 14.14
C LEU A 62 34.72 -10.98 14.62
N LYS A 63 33.55 -11.59 14.37
CA LYS A 63 32.26 -11.06 14.85
C LYS A 63 32.22 -10.96 16.37
N LYS A 64 32.74 -11.98 17.08
CA LYS A 64 32.84 -11.97 18.54
C LYS A 64 33.75 -10.84 19.03
N ARG A 65 34.91 -10.62 18.42
CA ARG A 65 35.85 -9.54 18.78
C ARG A 65 35.23 -8.17 18.47
N LEU A 66 34.63 -7.99 17.30
CA LEU A 66 33.94 -6.76 16.94
C LEU A 66 32.80 -6.42 17.93
N ALA A 67 32.03 -7.42 18.36
CA ALA A 67 30.97 -7.23 19.34
C ALA A 67 31.53 -6.78 20.71
N ALA A 68 32.71 -7.24 21.08
CA ALA A 68 33.38 -6.85 22.35
C ALA A 68 33.98 -5.43 22.29
N ILE A 69 34.59 -5.05 21.16
CA ILE A 69 35.34 -3.78 21.03
C ILE A 69 34.44 -2.63 20.57
N ARG A 70 33.44 -2.89 19.71
CA ARG A 70 32.60 -1.85 19.11
C ARG A 70 31.92 -0.92 20.10
N PRO A 71 31.44 -1.34 21.27
CA PRO A 71 30.85 -0.43 22.27
C PRO A 71 31.80 0.68 22.74
N GLU A 72 33.12 0.50 22.61
CA GLU A 72 34.11 1.53 22.97
C GLU A 72 34.14 2.72 21.98
N TYR A 73 33.68 2.48 20.74
CA TYR A 73 33.67 3.49 19.63
C TYR A 73 32.26 3.98 19.27
N VAL A 74 31.26 3.15 19.51
CA VAL A 74 29.85 3.54 19.35
C VAL A 74 29.35 4.02 20.69
N GLY A 75 29.06 5.30 20.86
CA GLY A 75 28.45 5.82 22.09
C GLY A 75 27.21 5.00 22.47
N ILE A 76 27.00 4.79 23.73
CA ILE A 76 25.74 4.22 24.23
C ILE A 76 24.66 5.27 23.99
N ASP A 77 23.73 4.98 23.09
CA ASP A 77 22.55 5.78 22.85
C ASP A 77 21.38 5.13 23.63
N PRO A 78 21.07 5.60 24.84
CA PRO A 78 20.01 5.03 25.64
C PRO A 78 18.66 5.40 25.01
N VAL A 79 17.81 4.40 24.85
CA VAL A 79 16.47 4.54 24.30
C VAL A 79 15.46 4.37 25.42
N ASP A 80 14.61 5.39 25.59
CA ASP A 80 13.51 5.32 26.54
C ASP A 80 12.39 4.40 26.02
N ARG A 81 11.76 3.67 26.92
CA ARG A 81 10.57 2.90 26.56
C ARG A 81 9.41 3.84 26.32
N VAL A 82 8.93 3.88 25.08
CA VAL A 82 7.71 4.62 24.74
C VAL A 82 6.52 4.00 25.49
N VAL A 83 5.91 4.80 26.37
CA VAL A 83 4.66 4.48 27.05
C VAL A 83 3.50 5.09 26.27
N TYR A 84 2.49 4.30 26.02
CA TYR A 84 1.29 4.75 25.31
C TYR A 84 0.12 4.81 26.29
N GLU A 85 -0.56 5.94 26.31
CA GLU A 85 -1.79 6.11 27.07
C GLU A 85 -2.99 5.51 26.32
N PRO A 86 -4.02 5.03 27.03
CA PRO A 86 -5.22 4.49 26.42
C PRO A 86 -5.88 5.46 25.44
N GLY A 87 -6.32 4.98 24.33
CA GLY A 87 -7.05 5.74 23.29
C GLY A 87 -6.26 6.83 22.59
N GLN A 88 -4.94 6.93 22.82
CA GLN A 88 -4.16 8.05 22.34
C GLN A 88 -3.64 7.84 20.92
N VAL A 89 -3.03 6.69 20.63
CA VAL A 89 -2.28 6.47 19.39
C VAL A 89 -2.65 5.16 18.72
N THR A 90 -2.89 5.22 17.41
CA THR A 90 -2.86 4.06 16.50
C THR A 90 -1.70 4.24 15.53
N GLN A 91 -0.83 3.26 15.45
CA GLN A 91 0.18 3.19 14.41
C GLN A 91 -0.39 2.50 13.18
N CYS A 92 -0.20 3.14 12.01
CA CYS A 92 -0.71 2.69 10.72
C CYS A 92 0.46 2.45 9.78
N ASP A 93 0.42 1.36 9.01
CA ASP A 93 1.43 1.02 8.02
C ASP A 93 0.87 0.20 6.87
N LEU A 94 1.63 0.12 5.78
CA LEU A 94 1.38 -0.79 4.67
C LEU A 94 2.42 -1.90 4.67
N TRP A 95 1.95 -3.11 4.85
CA TRP A 95 2.76 -4.30 4.72
C TRP A 95 2.56 -4.95 3.33
N PHE A 96 3.64 -5.42 2.73
CA PHE A 96 3.64 -6.08 1.41
C PHE A 96 4.07 -7.53 1.58
N PRO A 97 3.12 -8.47 1.70
CA PRO A 97 3.44 -9.89 1.82
C PRO A 97 4.12 -10.41 0.54
N GLU A 98 5.14 -11.26 0.67
CA GLU A 98 5.82 -11.89 -0.47
C GLU A 98 4.91 -12.76 -1.36
N PRO A 99 3.97 -13.56 -0.82
CA PRO A 99 3.09 -14.35 -1.64
C PRO A 99 2.24 -13.48 -2.58
N ARG A 100 2.20 -13.87 -3.85
CA ARG A 100 1.25 -13.29 -4.80
C ARG A 100 -0.13 -13.88 -4.55
N VAL A 101 -1.14 -13.05 -4.63
CA VAL A 101 -2.53 -13.45 -4.45
C VAL A 101 -3.22 -13.44 -5.80
N PRO A 102 -3.93 -14.55 -6.17
CA PRO A 102 -4.74 -14.57 -7.37
C PRO A 102 -5.81 -13.48 -7.36
N VAL A 103 -5.91 -12.75 -8.47
CA VAL A 103 -6.95 -11.75 -8.73
C VAL A 103 -7.72 -12.15 -9.97
N ALA A 104 -8.60 -11.31 -10.50
CA ALA A 104 -9.36 -11.65 -11.71
C ALA A 104 -8.45 -11.87 -12.94
N ALA A 105 -8.98 -12.55 -13.98
CA ALA A 105 -8.35 -12.77 -15.28
C ALA A 105 -7.04 -13.58 -15.24
N GLY A 106 -6.88 -14.52 -14.31
CA GLY A 106 -5.70 -15.38 -14.19
C GLY A 106 -4.43 -14.64 -13.77
N GLN A 107 -4.55 -13.41 -13.27
CA GLN A 107 -3.43 -12.63 -12.77
C GLN A 107 -3.19 -12.91 -11.29
N GLU A 108 -1.92 -12.80 -10.89
CA GLU A 108 -1.50 -12.81 -9.50
C GLU A 108 -0.79 -11.50 -9.17
N ARG A 109 -1.07 -10.93 -7.99
CA ARG A 109 -0.49 -9.66 -7.56
C ARG A 109 0.06 -9.72 -6.15
N VAL A 110 1.13 -8.98 -5.89
CA VAL A 110 1.50 -8.52 -4.55
C VAL A 110 0.63 -7.31 -4.25
N LEU A 111 -0.21 -7.43 -3.22
CA LEU A 111 -1.16 -6.39 -2.82
C LEU A 111 -0.78 -5.84 -1.45
N PRO A 112 -0.97 -4.53 -1.20
CA PRO A 112 -0.71 -3.96 0.10
C PRO A 112 -1.73 -4.44 1.13
N VAL A 113 -1.25 -4.70 2.34
CA VAL A 113 -2.07 -4.94 3.52
C VAL A 113 -1.94 -3.73 4.45
N LEU A 114 -3.04 -3.08 4.69
CA LEU A 114 -3.13 -2.02 5.68
C LEU A 114 -3.13 -2.63 7.07
N VAL A 115 -2.25 -2.17 7.93
CA VAL A 115 -2.06 -2.68 9.30
C VAL A 115 -2.25 -1.52 10.28
N LEU A 116 -3.15 -1.69 11.24
CA LEU A 116 -3.38 -0.74 12.33
C LEU A 116 -3.08 -1.42 13.66
N THR A 117 -2.32 -0.74 14.52
CA THR A 117 -1.99 -1.25 15.86
C THR A 117 -2.24 -0.15 16.89
N LEU A 118 -3.10 -0.43 17.85
CA LEU A 118 -3.32 0.47 18.97
C LEU A 118 -2.08 0.50 19.89
N GLY A 119 -1.67 1.69 20.28
CA GLY A 119 -0.44 1.87 21.04
C GLY A 119 -0.47 1.26 22.42
N PHE A 120 -1.55 1.41 23.17
CA PHE A 120 -1.68 0.91 24.53
C PHE A 120 -1.99 -0.60 24.57
N SER A 121 -3.13 -1.02 24.03
CA SER A 121 -3.56 -2.43 24.08
C SER A 121 -2.75 -3.37 23.20
N ARG A 122 -2.01 -2.85 22.22
CA ARG A 122 -1.36 -3.64 21.16
C ARG A 122 -2.36 -4.41 20.28
N PHE A 123 -3.63 -4.02 20.34
CA PHE A 123 -4.66 -4.61 19.49
C PHE A 123 -4.29 -4.38 18.01
N LEU A 124 -4.26 -5.48 17.26
CA LEU A 124 -3.83 -5.52 15.88
C LEU A 124 -5.03 -5.77 14.98
N THR A 125 -5.24 -4.93 13.97
CA THR A 125 -6.20 -5.17 12.92
C THR A 125 -5.57 -4.87 11.56
N ALA A 126 -5.98 -5.60 10.52
CA ALA A 126 -5.40 -5.44 9.19
C ALA A 126 -6.37 -5.91 8.12
N THR A 127 -6.25 -5.34 6.91
CA THR A 127 -6.99 -5.74 5.71
C THR A 127 -6.13 -5.53 4.46
N MET A 128 -6.21 -6.45 3.50
CA MET A 128 -5.61 -6.28 2.18
C MET A 128 -6.45 -5.30 1.37
N ILE A 129 -5.80 -4.38 0.68
CA ILE A 129 -6.44 -3.33 -0.10
C ILE A 129 -5.98 -3.37 -1.58
N PRO A 130 -6.76 -2.80 -2.53
CA PRO A 130 -6.47 -2.91 -3.98
C PRO A 130 -5.19 -2.22 -4.40
N SER A 131 -4.86 -1.08 -3.79
CA SER A 131 -3.74 -0.24 -4.20
C SER A 131 -3.22 0.65 -3.05
N ARG A 132 -2.09 1.35 -3.32
CA ARG A 132 -1.51 2.38 -2.43
C ARG A 132 -2.10 3.77 -2.67
N GLN A 133 -3.19 3.91 -3.42
CA GLN A 133 -3.83 5.20 -3.63
C GLN A 133 -4.54 5.67 -2.35
N ALA A 134 -4.58 6.99 -2.13
CA ALA A 134 -5.17 7.55 -0.92
C ALA A 134 -6.60 7.07 -0.67
N GLY A 135 -7.43 7.00 -1.73
CA GLY A 135 -8.80 6.52 -1.63
C GLY A 135 -8.92 5.08 -1.11
N ASP A 136 -8.03 4.18 -1.53
CA ASP A 136 -8.03 2.77 -1.10
C ASP A 136 -7.51 2.62 0.34
N ILE A 137 -6.43 3.36 0.67
CA ILE A 137 -5.89 3.37 2.04
C ILE A 137 -6.93 3.90 3.02
N LEU A 138 -7.55 5.05 2.72
CA LEU A 138 -8.54 5.66 3.60
C LEU A 138 -9.81 4.82 3.72
N SER A 139 -10.21 4.11 2.65
CA SER A 139 -11.33 3.15 2.70
C SER A 139 -11.01 1.97 3.61
N GLY A 140 -9.83 1.38 3.50
CA GLY A 140 -9.38 0.32 4.40
C GLY A 140 -9.26 0.81 5.85
N MET A 141 -8.75 2.04 6.07
CA MET A 141 -8.74 2.64 7.42
C MET A 141 -10.15 2.76 8.00
N TRP A 142 -11.10 3.24 7.22
CA TRP A 142 -12.48 3.37 7.65
C TRP A 142 -13.11 2.03 8.03
N GLU A 143 -12.87 1.01 7.23
CA GLU A 143 -13.29 -0.37 7.49
C GLU A 143 -12.73 -0.89 8.82
N LEU A 144 -11.41 -0.79 9.02
CA LEU A 144 -10.75 -1.28 10.22
C LEU A 144 -11.14 -0.49 11.47
N ILE A 145 -11.23 0.84 11.38
CA ILE A 145 -11.67 1.73 12.47
C ILE A 145 -13.14 1.47 12.77
N GLY A 146 -13.97 1.26 11.74
CA GLY A 146 -15.38 0.88 11.90
C GLY A 146 -15.56 -0.46 12.62
N GLY A 147 -14.70 -1.44 12.34
CA GLY A 147 -14.67 -2.72 13.05
C GLY A 147 -14.32 -2.59 14.54
N ILE A 148 -13.49 -1.60 14.92
CA ILE A 148 -13.21 -1.27 16.33
C ILE A 148 -14.39 -0.48 16.93
N GLY A 149 -15.07 0.34 16.14
CA GLY A 149 -16.21 1.18 16.57
C GLY A 149 -15.81 2.54 17.16
N ARG A 150 -14.51 2.82 17.29
CA ARG A 150 -13.95 4.10 17.77
C ARG A 150 -12.61 4.38 17.12
N VAL A 151 -12.12 5.62 17.24
CA VAL A 151 -10.82 6.05 16.70
C VAL A 151 -9.96 6.67 17.79
N THR A 152 -8.66 6.43 17.76
CA THR A 152 -7.71 7.08 18.69
C THR A 152 -7.52 8.56 18.36
N LYS A 153 -7.04 9.33 19.32
CA LYS A 153 -6.81 10.78 19.17
C LYS A 153 -5.77 11.09 18.08
N THR A 154 -4.84 10.15 17.82
CA THR A 154 -3.78 10.32 16.84
C THR A 154 -3.59 9.05 16.01
N LEU A 155 -3.56 9.19 14.70
CA LEU A 155 -3.18 8.17 13.73
C LEU A 155 -1.77 8.48 13.24
N VAL A 156 -0.85 7.59 13.53
CA VAL A 156 0.57 7.76 13.19
C VAL A 156 0.89 6.99 11.93
N TRP A 157 1.38 7.71 10.92
CA TRP A 157 1.78 7.16 9.65
C TRP A 157 3.27 7.33 9.39
N ASP A 158 3.86 6.39 8.66
CA ASP A 158 5.10 6.68 7.95
C ASP A 158 4.85 7.68 6.82
N ARG A 159 5.93 8.12 6.16
CA ARG A 159 5.85 8.99 4.97
C ARG A 159 5.38 8.22 3.74
N GLU A 160 4.24 7.51 3.87
CA GLU A 160 3.57 6.92 2.72
C GLU A 160 3.13 8.04 1.75
N SER A 161 3.47 7.89 0.48
CA SER A 161 3.28 8.95 -0.53
C SER A 161 1.84 9.46 -0.62
N ALA A 162 0.87 8.57 -0.48
CA ALA A 162 -0.55 8.89 -0.54
C ALA A 162 -1.07 9.63 0.71
N ILE A 163 -0.40 9.46 1.85
CA ILE A 163 -0.80 10.06 3.13
C ILE A 163 0.04 11.31 3.44
N GLY A 164 1.35 11.27 3.19
CA GLY A 164 2.22 12.37 3.58
C GLY A 164 3.66 12.30 3.04
N GLY A 165 3.86 11.83 1.81
CA GLY A 165 5.17 11.62 1.18
C GLY A 165 6.06 12.88 1.13
N THR A 166 5.47 14.07 1.05
CA THR A 166 6.18 15.35 1.06
C THR A 166 6.54 15.86 2.46
N GLY A 167 6.22 15.09 3.51
CA GLY A 167 6.36 15.52 4.90
C GLY A 167 5.20 16.40 5.41
N ARG A 168 4.16 16.58 4.59
CA ARG A 168 2.86 17.19 4.96
C ARG A 168 1.75 16.21 4.70
N VAL A 169 0.75 16.18 5.57
CA VAL A 169 -0.44 15.36 5.39
C VAL A 169 -1.17 15.78 4.12
N SER A 170 -1.50 14.83 3.26
CA SER A 170 -2.23 15.07 2.02
C SER A 170 -3.65 15.59 2.29
N ALA A 171 -4.21 16.38 1.36
CA ALA A 171 -5.55 16.93 1.53
C ALA A 171 -6.63 15.86 1.77
N PRO A 172 -6.67 14.71 1.06
CA PRO A 172 -7.63 13.65 1.36
C PRO A 172 -7.46 13.07 2.76
N ALA A 173 -6.21 12.85 3.21
CA ALA A 173 -5.93 12.32 4.55
C ALA A 173 -6.29 13.33 5.64
N ALA A 174 -6.05 14.63 5.42
CA ALA A 174 -6.45 15.69 6.34
C ALA A 174 -7.98 15.81 6.47
N ALA A 175 -8.71 15.74 5.35
CA ALA A 175 -10.17 15.72 5.34
C ALA A 175 -10.75 14.51 6.09
N PHE A 176 -10.18 13.32 5.86
CA PHE A 176 -10.53 12.10 6.57
C PHE A 176 -10.32 12.25 8.08
N ALA A 177 -9.16 12.71 8.51
CA ALA A 177 -8.84 12.93 9.92
C ALA A 177 -9.78 13.97 10.54
N GLY A 178 -10.09 15.06 9.85
CA GLY A 178 -11.01 16.09 10.28
C GLY A 178 -12.43 15.55 10.50
N THR A 179 -12.92 14.70 9.58
CA THR A 179 -14.25 14.06 9.73
C THR A 179 -14.30 13.14 10.96
N LEU A 180 -13.21 12.46 11.32
CA LEU A 180 -13.13 11.60 12.48
C LEU A 180 -12.76 12.35 13.78
N ALA A 181 -12.55 13.65 13.71
CA ALA A 181 -12.03 14.47 14.82
C ALA A 181 -10.69 13.97 15.41
N THR A 182 -9.91 13.23 14.63
CA THR A 182 -8.59 12.71 14.98
C THR A 182 -7.48 13.50 14.30
N LYS A 183 -6.23 13.27 14.69
CA LYS A 183 -5.05 13.88 14.09
C LYS A 183 -4.21 12.83 13.36
N ILE A 184 -3.77 13.11 12.12
CA ILE A 184 -2.72 12.33 11.47
C ILE A 184 -1.36 12.99 11.77
N THR A 185 -0.41 12.18 12.28
CA THR A 185 0.96 12.58 12.52
C THR A 185 1.89 11.71 11.69
N LEU A 186 2.84 12.35 10.99
CA LEU A 186 3.84 11.64 10.22
C LEU A 186 5.05 11.35 11.09
N ALA A 187 5.56 10.12 11.02
CA ALA A 187 6.77 9.73 11.73
C ALA A 187 7.96 10.61 11.33
N PRO A 188 8.81 11.02 12.30
CA PRO A 188 10.03 11.72 11.99
C PRO A 188 10.92 10.90 11.05
N PRO A 189 11.68 11.54 10.13
CA PRO A 189 12.59 10.81 9.25
C PRO A 189 13.72 10.20 10.08
N ARG A 190 14.03 8.93 9.82
CA ARG A 190 15.12 8.18 10.46
C ARG A 190 15.00 7.99 11.98
N ASP A 191 13.77 7.97 12.49
CA ASP A 191 13.53 7.63 13.89
C ASP A 191 13.03 6.17 13.97
N PRO A 192 13.93 5.19 14.24
CA PRO A 192 13.56 3.78 14.31
C PRO A 192 12.72 3.47 15.55
N GLU A 193 12.79 4.30 16.59
CA GLU A 193 12.06 4.09 17.85
C GLU A 193 10.58 4.31 17.69
N PHE A 194 10.23 5.33 16.89
CA PHE A 194 8.86 5.67 16.56
C PHE A 194 8.12 4.54 15.81
N LYS A 195 8.87 3.69 15.07
CA LYS A 195 8.35 2.59 14.27
C LYS A 195 8.45 1.21 14.90
N GLY A 196 9.14 1.06 16.01
CA GLY A 196 9.47 -0.25 16.57
C GLY A 196 8.28 -1.16 16.87
N LEU A 197 7.06 -0.63 16.93
CA LEU A 197 5.83 -1.41 17.08
C LEU A 197 5.37 -2.00 15.73
N VAL A 198 5.37 -1.19 14.69
CA VAL A 198 4.94 -1.57 13.34
C VAL A 198 5.89 -2.61 12.73
N GLU A 199 7.20 -2.41 12.81
CA GLU A 199 8.19 -3.36 12.31
C GLU A 199 8.07 -4.74 12.98
N ARG A 200 7.79 -4.77 14.29
CA ARG A 200 7.53 -6.02 15.01
C ARG A 200 6.26 -6.71 14.54
N ASN A 201 5.21 -5.95 14.23
CA ASN A 201 3.95 -6.50 13.76
C ASN A 201 4.07 -7.04 12.33
N ASN A 202 4.73 -6.33 11.43
CA ASN A 202 4.99 -6.82 10.07
C ASN A 202 5.80 -8.12 10.11
N ARG A 203 6.86 -8.18 10.90
CA ARG A 203 7.62 -9.41 11.12
C ARG A 203 6.77 -10.52 11.74
N PHE A 204 5.86 -10.20 12.64
CA PHE A 204 4.95 -11.17 13.24
C PHE A 204 3.95 -11.72 12.23
N LEU A 205 3.42 -10.89 11.34
CA LEU A 205 2.59 -11.30 10.20
C LEU A 205 3.40 -12.23 9.24
N GLU A 206 4.61 -11.86 8.89
CA GLU A 206 5.49 -12.67 8.03
C GLU A 206 5.83 -14.03 8.62
N THR A 207 6.15 -14.08 9.90
CA THR A 207 6.66 -15.32 10.53
C THR A 207 5.58 -16.20 11.15
N SER A 208 4.37 -15.68 11.38
CA SER A 208 3.31 -16.38 12.09
C SER A 208 2.00 -16.49 11.32
N PHE A 209 1.68 -15.53 10.43
CA PHE A 209 0.49 -15.64 9.61
C PHE A 209 0.75 -16.34 8.27
N LEU A 210 1.78 -15.93 7.52
CA LEU A 210 2.02 -16.43 6.16
C LEU A 210 2.43 -17.92 6.07
N PRO A 211 3.24 -18.50 6.97
CA PRO A 211 3.78 -19.85 6.76
C PRO A 211 2.71 -20.91 6.58
N GLY A 212 2.81 -21.66 5.49
CA GLY A 212 1.92 -22.77 5.18
C GLY A 212 0.54 -22.38 4.66
N ARG A 213 0.26 -21.10 4.39
CA ARG A 213 -1.01 -20.66 3.84
C ARG A 213 -0.98 -20.53 2.33
N LEU A 214 -2.10 -20.85 1.72
CA LEU A 214 -2.39 -20.62 0.31
C LEU A 214 -3.62 -19.71 0.21
N PHE A 215 -3.60 -18.79 -0.73
CA PHE A 215 -4.65 -17.82 -0.91
C PHE A 215 -5.25 -17.95 -2.32
N THR A 216 -6.55 -18.03 -2.41
CA THR A 216 -7.29 -18.18 -3.67
C THR A 216 -7.79 -16.84 -4.22
N SER A 217 -7.88 -15.82 -3.37
CA SER A 217 -8.32 -14.47 -3.73
C SER A 217 -7.96 -13.46 -2.62
N PRO A 218 -8.06 -12.15 -2.88
CA PRO A 218 -7.95 -11.13 -1.83
C PRO A 218 -9.00 -11.28 -0.72
N ALA A 219 -10.22 -11.69 -1.06
CA ALA A 219 -11.27 -11.94 -0.07
C ALA A 219 -10.91 -13.12 0.84
N ASP A 220 -10.41 -14.22 0.25
CA ASP A 220 -9.93 -15.38 1.00
C ASP A 220 -8.75 -15.00 1.91
N PHE A 221 -7.80 -14.20 1.41
CA PHE A 221 -6.71 -13.67 2.22
C PHE A 221 -7.25 -12.91 3.45
N ASN A 222 -8.18 -11.99 3.24
CA ASN A 222 -8.77 -11.20 4.32
C ASN A 222 -9.56 -12.05 5.32
N THR A 223 -10.26 -13.08 4.87
CA THR A 223 -10.95 -14.05 5.76
C THR A 223 -9.95 -14.79 6.63
N GLN A 224 -8.91 -15.39 6.04
CA GLN A 224 -7.87 -16.10 6.78
C GLN A 224 -7.08 -15.17 7.72
N LEU A 225 -6.85 -13.91 7.31
CA LEU A 225 -6.20 -12.90 8.13
C LEU A 225 -7.07 -12.52 9.34
N GLY A 226 -8.37 -12.30 9.14
CA GLY A 226 -9.33 -12.01 10.21
C GLY A 226 -9.35 -13.09 11.29
N GLU A 227 -9.51 -14.35 10.89
CA GLU A 227 -9.47 -15.50 11.81
C GLU A 227 -8.13 -15.63 12.57
N TRP A 228 -7.03 -15.29 11.90
CA TRP A 228 -5.73 -15.31 12.56
C TRP A 228 -5.57 -14.15 13.52
N LEU A 229 -6.07 -12.95 13.19
CA LEU A 229 -6.03 -11.76 14.04
C LEU A 229 -6.80 -11.96 15.34
N GLU A 230 -7.93 -12.67 15.33
CA GLU A 230 -8.67 -13.04 16.56
C GLU A 230 -7.76 -13.82 17.51
N ARG A 231 -7.07 -14.85 17.02
CA ARG A 231 -6.12 -15.66 17.82
C ARG A 231 -4.90 -14.83 18.25
N ALA A 232 -4.39 -13.98 17.37
CA ALA A 232 -3.25 -13.11 17.66
C ALA A 232 -3.55 -12.11 18.78
N ASN A 233 -4.76 -11.53 18.81
CA ASN A 233 -5.19 -10.59 19.83
C ASN A 233 -5.59 -11.27 21.16
N ALA A 234 -5.92 -12.57 21.12
CA ALA A 234 -6.23 -13.35 22.33
C ALA A 234 -4.98 -13.89 23.06
N ARG A 235 -3.77 -13.79 22.45
CA ARG A 235 -2.52 -14.26 23.08
C ARG A 235 -2.06 -13.29 24.19
N THR A 236 -1.38 -13.83 25.21
CA THR A 236 -0.71 -13.00 26.22
C THR A 236 0.56 -12.36 25.62
N VAL A 237 0.67 -11.04 25.73
CA VAL A 237 1.81 -10.24 25.26
C VAL A 237 2.60 -9.76 26.47
N ARG A 238 3.85 -10.20 26.59
CA ARG A 238 4.72 -9.93 27.77
C ARG A 238 4.94 -8.43 28.01
N SER A 239 5.07 -7.62 26.96
CA SER A 239 5.37 -6.20 27.09
C SER A 239 4.22 -5.38 27.71
N ILE A 240 2.99 -5.86 27.63
CA ILE A 240 1.79 -5.24 28.21
C ILE A 240 1.20 -6.09 29.34
N GLN A 241 1.82 -7.23 29.65
CA GLN A 241 1.40 -8.18 30.70
C GLN A 241 -0.09 -8.58 30.60
N GLY A 242 -0.64 -8.62 29.38
CA GLY A 242 -2.06 -8.87 29.16
C GLY A 242 -2.34 -9.36 27.73
N ARG A 243 -3.61 -9.59 27.44
CA ARG A 243 -4.06 -9.93 26.08
C ARG A 243 -4.55 -8.65 25.40
N PRO A 244 -4.17 -8.38 24.14
CA PRO A 244 -4.65 -7.20 23.40
C PRO A 244 -6.16 -7.04 23.40
N VAL A 245 -6.91 -8.13 23.27
CA VAL A 245 -8.37 -8.11 23.25
C VAL A 245 -8.98 -7.64 24.57
N ASP A 246 -8.37 -7.98 25.71
CA ASP A 246 -8.87 -7.57 27.03
C ASP A 246 -8.55 -6.07 27.31
N LEU A 247 -7.36 -5.63 26.88
CA LEU A 247 -6.94 -4.24 27.04
C LEU A 247 -7.61 -3.28 26.04
N LEU A 248 -8.23 -3.82 24.97
CA LEU A 248 -8.99 -3.03 24.01
C LEU A 248 -10.14 -2.25 24.67
N GLU A 249 -10.77 -2.81 25.70
CA GLU A 249 -11.85 -2.14 26.43
C GLU A 249 -11.36 -0.84 27.09
N THR A 250 -10.15 -0.87 27.66
CA THR A 250 -9.51 0.33 28.26
C THR A 250 -9.19 1.37 27.19
N ASP A 251 -8.66 0.96 26.04
CA ASP A 251 -8.46 1.86 24.89
C ASP A 251 -9.80 2.47 24.44
N TYR A 252 -10.81 1.62 24.24
CA TYR A 252 -12.12 1.99 23.73
C TYR A 252 -12.78 3.10 24.56
N LEU A 253 -12.73 3.02 25.88
CA LEU A 253 -13.30 4.03 26.76
C LEU A 253 -12.63 5.41 26.61
N SER A 254 -11.38 5.44 26.20
CA SER A 254 -10.56 6.65 26.05
C SER A 254 -10.50 7.18 24.59
N MET A 255 -11.02 6.43 23.64
CA MET A 255 -11.05 6.77 22.20
C MET A 255 -12.21 7.69 21.85
N LEU A 256 -12.12 8.34 20.70
CA LEU A 256 -13.15 9.23 20.15
C LEU A 256 -14.27 8.40 19.48
N PRO A 257 -15.54 8.82 19.61
CA PRO A 257 -16.64 8.19 18.89
C PRO A 257 -16.52 8.41 17.39
N LEU A 258 -17.04 7.48 16.60
CA LEU A 258 -17.14 7.67 15.16
C LEU A 258 -18.24 8.67 14.79
N PRO A 259 -18.08 9.41 13.69
CA PRO A 259 -19.11 10.31 13.21
C PRO A 259 -20.35 9.53 12.74
N PRO A 260 -21.55 10.11 12.85
CA PRO A 260 -22.80 9.47 12.41
C PRO A 260 -22.87 9.29 10.89
N VAL A 261 -22.08 10.06 10.14
CA VAL A 261 -21.98 9.99 8.68
C VAL A 261 -20.56 9.54 8.31
N ALA A 262 -20.47 8.50 7.50
CA ALA A 262 -19.18 8.02 6.99
C ALA A 262 -18.43 9.11 6.21
N PRO A 263 -17.10 9.20 6.33
CA PRO A 263 -16.31 10.12 5.52
C PRO A 263 -16.47 9.81 4.03
N GLN A 264 -16.45 10.85 3.20
CA GLN A 264 -16.42 10.66 1.74
C GLN A 264 -15.01 10.26 1.32
N ILE A 265 -14.84 8.98 1.09
CA ILE A 265 -13.58 8.33 0.76
C ILE A 265 -13.73 7.47 -0.48
N GLY A 266 -12.61 6.98 -1.01
CA GLY A 266 -12.55 6.20 -2.22
C GLY A 266 -11.85 6.95 -3.34
N LEU A 267 -11.75 6.32 -4.50
CA LEU A 267 -11.22 6.96 -5.69
C LEU A 267 -12.37 7.74 -6.34
N ASN A 268 -12.23 9.05 -6.42
CA ASN A 268 -13.25 9.94 -7.00
C ASN A 268 -12.64 10.75 -8.12
N HIS A 269 -13.28 10.77 -9.29
CA HIS A 269 -12.91 11.65 -10.37
C HIS A 269 -14.11 11.96 -11.25
N ARG A 270 -14.07 13.14 -11.91
CA ARG A 270 -15.08 13.59 -12.85
C ARG A 270 -14.49 13.62 -14.24
N ILE A 271 -15.16 12.98 -15.20
CA ILE A 271 -14.70 12.86 -16.57
C ILE A 271 -15.88 13.05 -17.54
N ARG A 272 -15.61 13.59 -18.74
CA ARG A 272 -16.57 13.57 -19.84
C ARG A 272 -16.55 12.18 -20.49
N LEU A 273 -17.71 11.49 -20.50
CA LEU A 273 -17.80 10.14 -21.04
C LEU A 273 -17.49 10.12 -22.54
N GLY A 274 -16.49 9.34 -22.92
CA GLY A 274 -16.07 9.17 -24.32
C GLY A 274 -17.08 8.39 -25.16
N ARG A 275 -16.85 8.36 -26.48
CA ARG A 275 -17.71 7.63 -27.43
C ARG A 275 -17.65 6.12 -27.28
N ASP A 276 -16.59 5.62 -26.66
CA ASP A 276 -16.39 4.23 -26.30
C ASP A 276 -17.26 3.78 -25.10
N TYR A 277 -17.87 4.73 -24.38
CA TYR A 277 -18.71 4.57 -23.18
C TYR A 277 -18.04 3.79 -22.04
N TYR A 278 -16.73 3.99 -21.84
CA TYR A 278 -16.01 3.42 -20.70
C TYR A 278 -15.37 4.50 -19.82
N VAL A 279 -15.30 4.20 -18.55
CA VAL A 279 -14.52 4.96 -17.57
C VAL A 279 -13.40 4.07 -17.03
N ARG A 280 -12.24 4.66 -16.74
CA ARG A 280 -11.10 3.94 -16.20
C ARG A 280 -10.96 4.17 -14.71
N VAL A 281 -10.88 3.07 -13.95
CA VAL A 281 -10.55 3.09 -12.53
C VAL A 281 -9.34 2.19 -12.32
N ASP A 282 -8.28 2.72 -11.70
CA ASP A 282 -6.97 2.07 -11.61
C ASP A 282 -6.46 1.69 -13.01
N ALA A 283 -6.39 0.47 -13.39
CA ALA A 283 -5.98 0.05 -14.73
C ALA A 283 -7.06 -0.78 -15.44
N VAL A 284 -8.33 -0.62 -15.06
CA VAL A 284 -9.46 -1.39 -15.59
C VAL A 284 -10.51 -0.44 -16.16
N ASP A 285 -11.03 -0.77 -17.35
CA ASP A 285 -12.09 -0.02 -18.03
C ASP A 285 -13.46 -0.61 -17.68
N TYR A 286 -14.41 0.22 -17.29
CA TYR A 286 -15.76 -0.15 -16.89
C TYR A 286 -16.79 0.52 -17.80
N SER A 287 -17.71 -0.26 -18.39
CA SER A 287 -18.74 0.29 -19.27
C SER A 287 -19.74 1.15 -18.49
N VAL A 288 -20.25 2.18 -19.14
CA VAL A 288 -21.27 3.08 -18.62
C VAL A 288 -22.44 3.11 -19.61
N ASP A 289 -23.64 3.44 -19.16
CA ASP A 289 -24.80 3.59 -20.04
C ASP A 289 -24.47 4.52 -21.21
N PRO A 290 -24.51 4.04 -22.46
CA PRO A 290 -24.13 4.85 -23.63
C PRO A 290 -25.03 6.08 -23.87
N ARG A 291 -26.20 6.14 -23.25
CA ARG A 291 -27.13 7.29 -23.37
C ARG A 291 -26.57 8.58 -22.79
N VAL A 292 -25.54 8.49 -21.93
CA VAL A 292 -24.87 9.63 -21.32
C VAL A 292 -23.53 9.97 -21.98
N ILE A 293 -23.22 9.40 -23.16
CA ILE A 293 -22.03 9.77 -23.96
C ILE A 293 -21.99 11.29 -24.18
N GLY A 294 -20.81 11.88 -23.98
CA GLY A 294 -20.58 13.32 -24.13
C GLY A 294 -20.96 14.16 -22.92
N ARG A 295 -21.59 13.58 -21.88
CA ARG A 295 -21.91 14.25 -20.60
C ARG A 295 -20.80 14.04 -19.60
N PHE A 296 -20.75 14.89 -18.58
CA PHE A 296 -19.88 14.67 -17.43
C PHE A 296 -20.47 13.60 -16.52
N VAL A 297 -19.61 12.66 -16.11
CA VAL A 297 -19.96 11.63 -15.15
C VAL A 297 -19.01 11.69 -13.95
N ASP A 298 -19.55 11.45 -12.77
CA ASP A 298 -18.80 11.36 -11.52
C ASP A 298 -18.58 9.89 -11.21
N VAL A 299 -17.31 9.47 -11.19
CA VAL A 299 -16.88 8.08 -10.94
C VAL A 299 -16.42 7.96 -9.50
N THR A 300 -17.00 7.04 -8.75
CA THR A 300 -16.58 6.71 -7.39
C THR A 300 -16.20 5.24 -7.31
N ALA A 301 -15.10 4.93 -6.65
CA ALA A 301 -14.71 3.54 -6.43
C ALA A 301 -14.32 3.29 -4.98
N SER A 302 -14.98 2.31 -4.37
CA SER A 302 -14.60 1.65 -3.11
C SER A 302 -13.71 0.43 -3.39
N PRO A 303 -13.20 -0.28 -2.39
CA PRO A 303 -12.43 -1.51 -2.61
C PRO A 303 -13.17 -2.59 -3.41
N ASP A 304 -14.50 -2.68 -3.29
CA ASP A 304 -15.35 -3.73 -3.87
C ASP A 304 -16.22 -3.27 -5.04
N LYS A 305 -16.42 -1.97 -5.22
CA LYS A 305 -17.44 -1.44 -6.13
C LYS A 305 -16.98 -0.20 -6.89
N VAL A 306 -17.35 -0.13 -8.17
CA VAL A 306 -17.28 1.08 -9.00
C VAL A 306 -18.69 1.54 -9.29
N THR A 307 -19.02 2.80 -8.97
CA THR A 307 -20.30 3.42 -9.26
C THR A 307 -20.09 4.69 -10.07
N VAL A 308 -20.87 4.87 -11.10
CA VAL A 308 -20.82 6.04 -11.98
C VAL A 308 -22.15 6.77 -11.92
N PHE A 309 -22.08 8.07 -11.69
CA PHE A 309 -23.23 8.96 -11.62
C PHE A 309 -23.21 9.95 -12.78
N CYS A 310 -24.37 10.26 -13.31
CA CYS A 310 -24.59 11.37 -14.22
C CYS A 310 -25.74 12.20 -13.68
N GLU A 311 -25.49 13.49 -13.36
CA GLU A 311 -26.49 14.39 -12.78
C GLU A 311 -27.24 13.78 -11.56
N GLY A 312 -26.47 13.11 -10.69
CA GLY A 312 -27.00 12.47 -9.48
C GLY A 312 -27.67 11.12 -9.69
N GLN A 313 -27.88 10.68 -10.93
CA GLN A 313 -28.44 9.35 -11.24
C GLN A 313 -27.35 8.33 -11.49
N VAL A 314 -27.52 7.11 -10.97
CA VAL A 314 -26.59 6.00 -11.21
C VAL A 314 -26.75 5.54 -12.66
N VAL A 315 -25.65 5.60 -13.43
CA VAL A 315 -25.59 5.18 -14.84
C VAL A 315 -24.68 3.96 -15.07
N ALA A 316 -23.96 3.52 -14.06
CA ALA A 316 -23.27 2.25 -14.04
C ALA A 316 -22.95 1.81 -12.60
N ARG A 317 -22.93 0.49 -12.37
CA ARG A 317 -22.48 -0.11 -11.11
C ARG A 317 -21.84 -1.46 -11.41
N HIS A 318 -20.56 -1.61 -11.00
CA HIS A 318 -19.77 -2.83 -11.24
C HIS A 318 -19.10 -3.29 -9.96
N HIS A 319 -18.81 -4.59 -9.86
CA HIS A 319 -17.80 -5.07 -8.93
C HIS A 319 -16.42 -4.58 -9.38
N ARG A 320 -15.63 -4.03 -8.44
CA ARG A 320 -14.28 -3.57 -8.74
C ARG A 320 -13.34 -4.76 -8.88
N SER A 321 -12.66 -4.83 -10.01
CA SER A 321 -11.59 -5.80 -10.25
C SER A 321 -10.28 -5.27 -9.65
N TRP A 322 -9.56 -6.15 -8.99
CA TRP A 322 -8.21 -5.85 -8.49
C TRP A 322 -7.12 -6.31 -9.47
N ALA A 323 -7.50 -6.86 -10.63
CA ALA A 323 -6.59 -7.11 -11.75
C ALA A 323 -6.11 -5.80 -12.39
N LYS A 324 -5.12 -5.89 -13.27
CA LYS A 324 -4.68 -4.78 -14.12
C LYS A 324 -5.00 -5.08 -15.58
N HIS A 325 -5.22 -4.00 -16.36
CA HIS A 325 -5.41 -4.08 -17.80
C HIS A 325 -6.61 -4.96 -18.21
N GLY A 326 -7.75 -4.78 -17.53
CA GLY A 326 -8.99 -5.48 -17.83
C GLY A 326 -10.06 -4.56 -18.40
N VAL A 327 -11.09 -5.15 -19.01
CA VAL A 327 -12.33 -4.49 -19.46
C VAL A 327 -13.51 -5.22 -18.87
N ILE A 328 -14.38 -4.49 -18.18
CA ILE A 328 -15.61 -5.03 -17.57
C ILE A 328 -16.79 -4.38 -18.26
N THR A 329 -17.55 -5.18 -19.00
CA THR A 329 -18.68 -4.72 -19.80
C THR A 329 -19.99 -5.26 -19.25
N ASP A 330 -20.92 -4.37 -18.94
CA ASP A 330 -22.30 -4.72 -18.67
C ASP A 330 -23.00 -5.03 -20.01
N SER A 331 -23.64 -6.18 -20.08
CA SER A 331 -24.37 -6.64 -21.28
C SER A 331 -25.50 -5.68 -21.67
N ALA A 332 -26.18 -5.03 -20.72
CA ALA A 332 -27.20 -4.05 -20.94
C ALA A 332 -26.63 -2.78 -21.61
N HIS A 333 -25.43 -2.34 -21.20
CA HIS A 333 -24.74 -1.21 -21.84
C HIS A 333 -24.36 -1.55 -23.29
N ALA A 334 -23.84 -2.76 -23.52
CA ALA A 334 -23.50 -3.22 -24.88
C ALA A 334 -24.73 -3.30 -25.79
N ALA A 335 -25.85 -3.82 -25.28
CA ALA A 335 -27.12 -3.90 -26.00
C ALA A 335 -27.65 -2.50 -26.34
N THR A 336 -27.63 -1.56 -25.38
CA THR A 336 -28.04 -0.17 -25.57
C THR A 336 -27.17 0.51 -26.64
N ALA A 337 -25.86 0.32 -26.61
CA ALA A 337 -24.94 0.85 -27.62
C ALA A 337 -25.24 0.30 -29.02
N ALA A 338 -25.58 -1.00 -29.13
CA ALA A 338 -25.98 -1.62 -30.41
C ALA A 338 -27.27 -1.01 -30.94
N GLN A 339 -28.28 -0.81 -30.08
CA GLN A 339 -29.54 -0.13 -30.45
C GLN A 339 -29.28 1.30 -30.96
N MET A 340 -28.48 2.08 -30.26
CA MET A 340 -28.14 3.46 -30.65
C MET A 340 -27.43 3.50 -32.00
N ARG A 341 -26.50 2.57 -32.26
CA ARG A 341 -25.82 2.46 -33.58
C ARG A 341 -26.79 2.14 -34.70
N ARG A 342 -27.73 1.20 -34.48
CA ARG A 342 -28.77 0.86 -35.47
C ARG A 342 -29.68 2.06 -35.76
N ALA A 343 -30.13 2.76 -34.72
CA ALA A 343 -30.98 3.96 -34.88
C ALA A 343 -30.25 5.07 -35.67
N LEU A 344 -28.98 5.30 -35.37
CA LEU A 344 -28.16 6.28 -36.09
C LEU A 344 -27.98 5.91 -37.58
N SER A 345 -27.73 4.63 -37.86
CA SER A 345 -27.60 4.12 -39.23
C SER A 345 -28.89 4.31 -40.01
N ALA A 346 -30.04 3.95 -39.42
CA ALA A 346 -31.34 4.15 -40.03
C ALA A 346 -31.64 5.64 -40.30
N GLN A 347 -31.30 6.50 -39.36
CA GLN A 347 -31.43 7.97 -39.53
C GLN A 347 -30.56 8.52 -40.67
N ARG A 348 -29.31 8.06 -40.77
CA ARG A 348 -28.41 8.40 -41.89
C ARG A 348 -28.95 7.97 -43.24
N GLN A 349 -29.48 6.73 -43.34
CA GLN A 349 -30.10 6.21 -44.57
C GLN A 349 -31.33 7.02 -44.96
N LYS A 350 -32.20 7.37 -43.99
CA LYS A 350 -33.36 8.26 -44.24
C LYS A 350 -32.94 9.61 -44.74
N ARG A 351 -31.92 10.24 -44.17
CA ARG A 351 -31.39 11.55 -44.64
C ARG A 351 -30.84 11.45 -46.07
N GLN A 352 -30.06 10.39 -46.35
CA GLN A 352 -29.52 10.17 -47.70
C GLN A 352 -30.63 9.95 -48.74
N ALA A 353 -31.67 9.15 -48.38
CA ALA A 353 -32.83 8.94 -49.25
C ALA A 353 -33.61 10.28 -49.50
N ALA A 354 -33.83 11.08 -48.46
CA ALA A 354 -34.48 12.38 -48.59
C ALA A 354 -33.66 13.35 -49.48
N THR A 355 -32.34 13.34 -49.35
CA THR A 355 -31.44 14.18 -50.17
C THR A 355 -31.47 13.70 -51.64
N ARG A 356 -31.59 12.40 -51.92
CA ARG A 356 -31.77 11.87 -53.28
C ARG A 356 -33.11 12.28 -53.90
N HIS A 357 -34.22 12.25 -53.15
CA HIS A 357 -35.54 12.72 -53.64
C HIS A 357 -35.60 14.23 -53.93
N HIS A 358 -34.82 15.07 -53.25
CA HIS A 358 -34.72 16.48 -53.60
C HIS A 358 -33.82 16.75 -54.83
N ALA A 359 -32.98 15.77 -55.24
CA ALA A 359 -32.11 15.91 -56.39
C ALA A 359 -32.79 15.58 -57.74
N ASP A 360 -33.99 15.01 -57.72
CA ASP A 360 -34.69 14.64 -58.96
C ASP A 360 -35.32 15.87 -59.71
N GLY A 361 -35.19 17.08 -59.15
CA GLY A 361 -35.62 18.33 -59.81
C GLY A 361 -34.50 19.13 -60.50
N HIS A 362 -33.27 18.97 -60.10
CA HIS A 362 -32.10 19.56 -60.70
C HIS A 362 -30.92 18.59 -60.54
N ALA A 363 -30.40 18.06 -61.63
CA ALA A 363 -29.19 17.26 -61.62
C ALA A 363 -28.00 18.14 -61.19
N VAL A 364 -27.78 18.22 -59.85
CA VAL A 364 -26.53 18.72 -59.32
C VAL A 364 -25.53 17.57 -59.48
N GLY A 365 -24.75 17.60 -60.55
CA GLY A 365 -23.61 16.68 -60.70
C GLY A 365 -22.68 16.87 -59.49
N LEU A 366 -22.57 15.83 -58.66
CA LEU A 366 -21.53 15.78 -57.66
C LEU A 366 -20.20 15.81 -58.41
N ARG A 367 -19.54 16.99 -58.40
CA ARG A 367 -18.17 17.10 -58.92
C ARG A 367 -17.25 16.32 -58.02
N ALA A 368 -16.25 15.65 -58.59
CA ALA A 368 -15.22 15.00 -57.83
C ALA A 368 -14.43 16.02 -56.95
N LEU A 369 -13.95 15.63 -55.83
CA LEU A 369 -13.16 16.51 -54.94
C LEU A 369 -12.04 17.28 -55.66
N PRO A 370 -11.31 16.69 -56.65
CA PRO A 370 -10.32 17.41 -57.42
C PRO A 370 -10.89 18.61 -58.24
N ASP A 371 -12.16 18.55 -58.65
CA ASP A 371 -12.81 19.65 -59.39
C ASP A 371 -13.09 20.85 -58.49
N TYR A 372 -13.33 20.65 -57.19
CA TYR A 372 -13.43 21.71 -56.20
C TYR A 372 -12.07 22.29 -55.88
N ASP A 373 -11.04 21.51 -55.81
CA ASP A 373 -9.68 21.98 -55.53
C ASP A 373 -9.22 22.89 -56.71
N ALA A 374 -9.51 22.52 -57.94
CA ALA A 374 -9.24 23.33 -59.12
C ALA A 374 -10.03 24.63 -59.13
N LEU A 375 -11.29 24.65 -58.65
CA LEU A 375 -12.13 25.83 -58.60
C LEU A 375 -11.64 26.86 -57.55
N PHE A 376 -11.00 26.38 -56.44
CA PHE A 376 -10.41 27.20 -55.41
C PHE A 376 -8.92 27.46 -55.59
N GLY A 377 -8.33 26.99 -56.70
CA GLY A 377 -6.90 27.19 -56.99
C GLY A 377 -5.94 26.44 -56.10
N VAL A 378 -6.42 25.34 -55.46
CA VAL A 378 -5.60 24.49 -54.58
C VAL A 378 -5.19 23.24 -55.34
N ASP A 379 -3.91 23.10 -55.61
CA ASP A 379 -3.35 21.91 -56.27
C ASP A 379 -2.60 21.06 -55.27
N PHE A 380 -3.20 19.93 -54.83
CA PHE A 380 -2.58 18.96 -53.95
C PHE A 380 -1.72 17.90 -54.70
N THR A 381 -1.59 18.00 -56.01
CA THR A 381 -0.85 17.01 -56.81
C THR A 381 0.67 17.25 -56.85
N ASN A 382 1.17 18.32 -56.24
CA ASN A 382 2.58 18.65 -56.25
C ASN A 382 3.18 18.73 -54.83
N PRO A 383 3.79 17.62 -54.29
CA PRO A 383 4.37 17.63 -52.95
C PRO A 383 5.82 18.13 -52.90
N THR A 384 6.26 19.05 -53.77
CA THR A 384 7.64 19.53 -53.76
C THR A 384 7.71 21.06 -53.93
N GLU A 385 7.50 21.78 -52.84
CA GLU A 385 8.24 23.03 -52.61
C GLU A 385 8.72 23.04 -51.14
N LYS A 386 9.99 22.71 -50.99
CA LYS A 386 10.75 22.94 -49.76
C LYS A 386 10.85 24.48 -49.60
N VAL A 387 10.23 25.01 -48.61
CA VAL A 387 10.50 26.37 -48.12
C VAL A 387 11.90 26.34 -47.51
N SER A 388 12.88 26.90 -48.21
CA SER A 388 14.18 27.29 -47.69
C SER A 388 13.98 28.59 -46.90
N ASN A 389 14.09 28.53 -45.58
CA ASN A 389 14.21 29.71 -44.73
C ASN A 389 15.64 30.28 -44.88
N THR A 390 15.70 31.52 -45.19
CA THR A 390 16.81 32.43 -44.89
C THR A 390 16.62 32.99 -43.50
#